data_16d973267f9844f27dd02974ec5f899f
#
_entry.id   16d973267f9844f27dd02974ec5f899f
#
_cell.length_a   1.000
_cell.length_b   1.000
_cell.length_c   1.000
_cell.angle_alpha   90.00
_cell.angle_beta   90.00
_cell.angle_gamma   90.00
#
_symmetry.space_group_name_H-M   'P 1'
#
loop_
_entity.id
_entity.type
_entity.pdbx_description
1 polymer ?
#
loop_
_entity_poly.entity_id
_entity_poly.type
_entity_poly.pdbx_seq_one_letter_code
_entity_poly.pdbx_strand_id
1 'polypeptide(L)'
;MTRPGKIIAIHLSYASRADQRGRRPAAPSYFFKPASSVGVSGGTVERPAGTELLAFEGEIALVIGTSARHVSLDDAWAHVGWVTASNDLGLYDLRANDKGSNVRSKGGDGYTPLGPDLIDARRVDPAALRVRAWVNGE
;
A
#
# COMPACT_ATOMS: atom_id res chain seq x y z
N MET A 1 -2.07 -14.21 9.92
CA MET A 1 -2.34 -13.96 8.48
C MET A 1 -1.35 -14.77 7.65
N THR A 2 -1.80 -15.55 6.67
CA THR A 2 -0.90 -16.19 5.71
C THR A 2 -0.30 -15.08 4.81
N ARG A 3 0.96 -15.21 4.42
CA ARG A 3 1.58 -14.26 3.49
C ARG A 3 0.78 -14.19 2.19
N PRO A 4 0.48 -12.99 1.68
CA PRO A 4 -0.22 -12.87 0.41
C PRO A 4 0.66 -13.36 -0.75
N GLY A 5 0.06 -13.95 -1.76
CA GLY A 5 0.78 -14.39 -2.96
C GLY A 5 1.25 -13.23 -3.84
N LYS A 6 0.60 -12.08 -3.73
CA LYS A 6 0.97 -10.85 -4.45
C LYS A 6 0.48 -9.62 -3.67
N ILE A 7 1.19 -8.51 -3.86
CA ILE A 7 0.80 -7.19 -3.36
C ILE A 7 0.79 -6.27 -4.58
N ILE A 8 -0.34 -5.61 -4.79
CA ILE A 8 -0.53 -4.64 -5.86
C ILE A 8 -0.74 -3.29 -5.22
N ALA A 9 0.12 -2.34 -5.50
CA ALA A 9 0.00 -0.97 -5.05
C ALA A 9 -0.41 -0.05 -6.20
N ILE A 10 -1.10 1.04 -5.89
CA ILE A 10 -1.66 1.97 -6.87
C ILE A 10 -0.95 3.31 -6.74
N HIS A 11 -0.41 3.82 -7.84
CA HIS A 11 0.21 5.14 -7.86
C HIS A 11 -0.84 6.25 -7.75
N LEU A 12 -0.60 7.22 -6.84
CA LEU A 12 -1.43 8.42 -6.69
C LEU A 12 -2.92 8.10 -6.53
N SER A 13 -3.25 7.13 -5.69
CA SER A 13 -4.63 6.67 -5.46
C SER A 13 -5.50 7.66 -4.67
N TYR A 14 -4.89 8.62 -3.96
CA TYR A 14 -5.62 9.64 -3.19
C TYR A 14 -5.71 10.96 -3.94
N ALA A 15 -6.94 11.48 -4.07
CA ALA A 15 -7.20 12.76 -4.75
C ALA A 15 -6.37 13.92 -4.17
N SER A 16 -6.31 14.03 -2.83
CA SER A 16 -5.52 15.05 -2.15
C SER A 16 -4.04 14.98 -2.49
N ARG A 17 -3.49 13.78 -2.62
CA ARG A 17 -2.07 13.61 -3.00
C ARG A 17 -1.83 13.92 -4.47
N ALA A 18 -2.77 13.56 -5.35
CA ALA A 18 -2.72 13.90 -6.76
C ALA A 18 -2.72 15.42 -6.96
N ASP A 19 -3.58 16.12 -6.21
CA ASP A 19 -3.65 17.58 -6.24
C ASP A 19 -2.35 18.25 -5.76
N GLN A 20 -1.77 17.77 -4.64
CA GLN A 20 -0.46 18.24 -4.16
C GLN A 20 0.67 18.05 -5.20
N ARG A 21 0.57 17.00 -6.01
CA ARG A 21 1.55 16.71 -7.08
C ARG A 21 1.24 17.42 -8.38
N GLY A 22 0.13 18.17 -8.47
CA GLY A 22 -0.33 18.81 -9.69
C GLY A 22 -0.60 17.84 -10.83
N ARG A 23 -0.88 16.55 -10.51
CA ARG A 23 -1.05 15.50 -11.51
C ARG A 23 -2.10 14.50 -11.07
N ARG A 24 -3.23 14.48 -11.78
CA ARG A 24 -4.25 13.43 -11.66
C ARG A 24 -4.10 12.41 -12.78
N PRO A 25 -3.80 11.15 -12.50
CA PRO A 25 -3.81 10.12 -13.53
C PRO A 25 -5.20 9.96 -14.14
N ALA A 26 -5.27 9.85 -15.47
CA ALA A 26 -6.53 9.57 -16.18
C ALA A 26 -7.03 8.13 -15.95
N ALA A 27 -6.11 7.22 -15.64
CA ALA A 27 -6.39 5.83 -15.30
C ALA A 27 -5.43 5.37 -14.20
N PRO A 28 -5.84 4.41 -13.35
CA PRO A 28 -4.96 3.85 -12.34
C PRO A 28 -3.72 3.19 -12.96
N SER A 29 -2.57 3.42 -12.35
CA SER A 29 -1.35 2.68 -12.65
C SER A 29 -0.88 1.91 -11.43
N TYR A 30 -0.27 0.75 -11.65
CA TYR A 30 0.01 -0.23 -10.62
C TYR A 30 1.48 -0.61 -10.61
N PHE A 31 1.96 -1.03 -9.44
CA PHE A 31 3.22 -1.74 -9.32
C PHE A 31 3.07 -2.91 -8.34
N PHE A 32 3.96 -3.88 -8.46
CA PHE A 32 3.99 -5.03 -7.58
C PHE A 32 5.02 -4.84 -6.48
N LYS A 33 4.67 -5.33 -5.28
CA LYS A 33 5.62 -5.51 -4.20
C LYS A 33 5.78 -7.01 -3.92
N PRO A 34 6.99 -7.47 -3.63
CA PRO A 34 7.21 -8.90 -3.31
C PRO A 34 6.49 -9.27 -2.00
N ALA A 35 6.08 -10.53 -1.89
CA ALA A 35 5.44 -11.03 -0.65
C ALA A 35 6.36 -10.90 0.58
N SER A 36 7.69 -10.90 0.39
CA SER A 36 8.67 -10.66 1.45
C SER A 36 8.61 -9.23 2.03
N SER A 37 8.04 -8.27 1.30
CA SER A 37 7.88 -6.90 1.81
C SER A 37 6.84 -6.78 2.92
N VAL A 38 5.99 -7.80 3.15
CA VAL A 38 5.02 -7.76 4.25
C VAL A 38 5.75 -7.76 5.59
N GLY A 39 5.48 -6.71 6.35
CA GLY A 39 5.90 -6.58 7.74
C GLY A 39 4.72 -6.68 8.70
N VAL A 40 5.00 -6.64 9.98
CA VAL A 40 4.00 -6.63 11.05
C VAL A 40 3.85 -5.25 11.63
N SER A 41 2.63 -4.90 12.05
CA SER A 41 2.38 -3.67 12.81
C SER A 41 3.18 -3.68 14.12
N GLY A 42 3.78 -2.54 14.47
CA GLY A 42 4.66 -2.42 15.63
C GLY A 42 6.06 -3.00 15.44
N GLY A 43 6.35 -3.56 14.28
CA GLY A 43 7.69 -4.07 13.94
C GLY A 43 8.69 -2.95 13.62
N THR A 44 9.94 -3.32 13.51
CA THR A 44 11.03 -2.43 13.08
C THR A 44 11.33 -2.65 11.61
N VAL A 45 11.57 -1.56 10.89
CA VAL A 45 12.06 -1.58 9.51
C VAL A 45 13.43 -0.95 9.49
N GLU A 46 14.40 -1.67 8.95
CA GLU A 46 15.77 -1.18 8.83
C GLU A 46 15.96 -0.40 7.53
N ARG A 47 16.55 0.78 7.64
CA ARG A 47 16.99 1.54 6.47
C ARG A 47 18.37 1.03 6.06
N PRO A 48 18.53 0.52 4.82
CA PRO A 48 19.81 -0.02 4.37
C PRO A 48 20.94 0.99 4.41
N ALA A 49 22.15 0.52 4.70
CA ALA A 49 23.34 1.35 4.63
C ALA A 49 23.52 1.95 3.22
N GLY A 50 24.01 3.19 3.17
CA GLY A 50 24.20 3.90 1.91
C GLY A 50 22.91 4.49 1.30
N THR A 51 21.80 4.48 2.04
CA THR A 51 20.57 5.20 1.68
C THR A 51 20.23 6.23 2.76
N GLU A 52 19.52 7.30 2.39
CA GLU A 52 19.20 8.40 3.31
C GLU A 52 17.70 8.62 3.48
N LEU A 53 16.91 8.39 2.41
CA LEU A 53 15.51 8.77 2.34
C LEU A 53 14.57 7.56 2.43
N LEU A 54 14.44 6.96 3.61
CA LEU A 54 13.34 6.03 3.89
C LEU A 54 12.07 6.84 4.19
N ALA A 55 11.17 6.88 3.23
CA ALA A 55 9.91 7.60 3.32
C ALA A 55 8.76 6.68 3.76
N PHE A 56 7.74 7.27 4.38
CA PHE A 56 6.49 6.62 4.73
C PHE A 56 5.36 7.08 3.80
N GLU A 57 4.41 6.19 3.57
CA GLU A 57 3.16 6.49 2.85
C GLU A 57 2.03 5.72 3.54
N GLY A 58 1.24 6.42 4.38
CA GLY A 58 0.07 5.81 5.06
C GLY A 58 -1.00 5.42 4.03
N GLU A 59 -1.43 4.16 4.08
CA GLU A 59 -2.28 3.55 3.06
C GLU A 59 -3.43 2.74 3.69
N ILE A 60 -4.46 2.49 2.89
CA ILE A 60 -5.50 1.51 3.17
C ILE A 60 -5.20 0.28 2.35
N ALA A 61 -5.06 -0.87 3.01
CA ALA A 61 -4.88 -2.15 2.35
C ALA A 61 -6.19 -2.92 2.30
N LEU A 62 -6.56 -3.38 1.10
CA LEU A 62 -7.69 -4.27 0.87
C LEU A 62 -7.16 -5.69 0.72
N VAL A 63 -7.60 -6.59 1.59
CA VAL A 63 -7.21 -8.00 1.56
C VAL A 63 -8.28 -8.79 0.82
N ILE A 64 -7.91 -9.37 -0.32
CA ILE A 64 -8.82 -10.17 -1.12
C ILE A 64 -9.11 -11.49 -0.40
N GLY A 65 -10.38 -11.72 -0.10
CA GLY A 65 -10.87 -12.90 0.62
C GLY A 65 -11.40 -14.00 -0.29
N THR A 66 -11.86 -13.64 -1.49
CA THR A 66 -12.38 -14.56 -2.49
C THR A 66 -11.71 -14.32 -3.83
N SER A 67 -11.34 -15.39 -4.53
CA SER A 67 -10.71 -15.26 -5.86
C SER A 67 -11.53 -14.37 -6.79
N ALA A 68 -10.84 -13.45 -7.47
CA ALA A 68 -11.43 -12.50 -8.39
C ALA A 68 -10.71 -12.56 -9.74
N ARG A 69 -11.49 -12.70 -10.83
CA ARG A 69 -10.98 -12.66 -12.20
C ARG A 69 -12.07 -12.13 -13.12
N HIS A 70 -11.77 -11.09 -13.89
CA HIS A 70 -12.72 -10.45 -14.81
C HIS A 70 -14.05 -10.05 -14.13
N VAL A 71 -13.96 -9.56 -12.90
CA VAL A 71 -15.11 -9.14 -12.10
C VAL A 71 -15.56 -7.75 -12.54
N SER A 72 -16.88 -7.51 -12.54
CA SER A 72 -17.43 -6.17 -12.79
C SER A 72 -17.05 -5.19 -11.67
N LEU A 73 -17.14 -3.89 -11.93
CA LEU A 73 -16.93 -2.88 -10.89
C LEU A 73 -17.95 -3.01 -9.75
N ASP A 74 -19.19 -3.32 -10.08
CA ASP A 74 -20.29 -3.44 -9.11
C ASP A 74 -20.08 -4.63 -8.15
N ASP A 75 -19.47 -5.72 -8.67
CA ASP A 75 -19.22 -6.93 -7.88
C ASP A 75 -17.86 -6.92 -7.18
N ALA A 76 -16.96 -5.98 -7.51
CA ALA A 76 -15.57 -6.02 -7.07
C ALA A 76 -15.43 -6.02 -5.54
N TRP A 77 -16.23 -5.22 -4.83
CA TRP A 77 -16.17 -5.13 -3.37
C TRP A 77 -16.54 -6.44 -2.66
N ALA A 78 -17.39 -7.27 -3.24
CA ALA A 78 -17.77 -8.56 -2.68
C ALA A 78 -16.59 -9.56 -2.56
N HIS A 79 -15.49 -9.32 -3.29
CA HIS A 79 -14.27 -10.12 -3.22
C HIS A 79 -13.28 -9.65 -2.15
N VAL A 80 -13.48 -8.48 -1.57
CA VAL A 80 -12.67 -7.98 -0.46
C VAL A 80 -13.11 -8.66 0.83
N GLY A 81 -12.22 -9.35 1.49
CA GLY A 81 -12.49 -10.01 2.77
C GLY A 81 -12.26 -9.07 3.95
N TRP A 82 -11.17 -8.31 3.91
CA TRP A 82 -10.80 -7.43 5.02
C TRP A 82 -10.17 -6.14 4.55
N VAL A 83 -10.26 -5.14 5.43
CA VAL A 83 -9.61 -3.84 5.31
C VAL A 83 -8.66 -3.66 6.49
N THR A 84 -7.49 -3.10 6.23
CA THR A 84 -6.52 -2.78 7.28
C THR A 84 -5.70 -1.55 6.92
N ALA A 85 -5.00 -0.99 7.90
CA ALA A 85 -3.99 0.03 7.64
C ALA A 85 -2.71 -0.60 7.09
N SER A 86 -1.99 0.16 6.30
CA SER A 86 -0.66 -0.20 5.81
C SER A 86 0.23 1.03 5.76
N ASN A 87 1.53 0.79 5.65
CA ASN A 87 2.49 1.81 5.31
C ASN A 87 3.29 1.34 4.08
N ASP A 88 3.21 2.07 2.97
CA ASP A 88 3.98 1.76 1.77
C ASP A 88 5.35 2.43 1.84
N LEU A 89 6.23 1.88 2.71
CA LEU A 89 7.58 2.39 2.90
C LEU A 89 8.40 2.32 1.61
N GLY A 90 9.27 3.30 1.44
CA GLY A 90 10.09 3.35 0.24
C GLY A 90 11.38 4.15 0.38
N LEU A 91 12.42 3.67 -0.29
CA LEU A 91 13.70 4.35 -0.41
C LEU A 91 13.68 5.32 -1.59
N TYR A 92 13.50 6.60 -1.30
CA TYR A 92 13.39 7.61 -2.36
C TYR A 92 14.67 7.82 -3.13
N ASP A 93 15.81 7.53 -2.53
CA ASP A 93 17.13 7.51 -3.20
C ASP A 93 17.13 6.62 -4.45
N LEU A 94 16.35 5.54 -4.45
CA LEU A 94 16.34 4.54 -5.52
C LEU A 94 15.25 4.75 -6.58
N ARG A 95 14.33 5.69 -6.37
CA ARG A 95 13.16 5.86 -7.27
C ARG A 95 13.53 6.19 -8.71
N ALA A 96 14.51 7.02 -8.92
CA ALA A 96 14.94 7.40 -10.26
C ALA A 96 15.48 6.19 -11.04
N ASN A 97 16.20 5.29 -10.36
CA ASN A 97 16.76 4.09 -10.95
C ASN A 97 15.69 3.01 -11.26
N ASP A 98 14.60 3.00 -10.52
CA ASP A 98 13.50 2.05 -10.70
C ASP A 98 12.62 2.35 -11.92
N LYS A 99 12.69 3.55 -12.47
CA LYS A 99 11.93 3.97 -13.67
C LYS A 99 10.44 3.61 -13.62
N GLY A 100 9.84 3.67 -12.42
CA GLY A 100 8.43 3.38 -12.19
C GLY A 100 8.10 1.94 -11.76
N SER A 101 9.03 0.99 -11.84
CA SER A 101 8.82 -0.38 -11.36
C SER A 101 8.68 -0.46 -9.84
N ASN A 102 9.33 0.46 -9.12
CA ASN A 102 9.41 0.54 -7.66
C ASN A 102 9.94 -0.73 -6.96
N VAL A 103 10.53 -1.67 -7.69
CA VAL A 103 10.99 -2.94 -7.11
C VAL A 103 12.08 -2.73 -6.07
N ARG A 104 13.10 -1.92 -6.39
CA ARG A 104 14.21 -1.63 -5.47
C ARG A 104 13.80 -0.65 -4.37
N SER A 105 13.04 0.37 -4.77
CA SER A 105 12.65 1.44 -3.85
C SER A 105 11.60 1.02 -2.83
N LYS A 106 10.68 0.12 -3.18
CA LYS A 106 9.54 -0.26 -2.32
C LYS A 106 9.45 -1.76 -1.99
N GLY A 107 10.35 -2.57 -2.53
CA GLY A 107 10.32 -4.03 -2.37
C GLY A 107 11.15 -4.57 -1.20
N GLY A 108 11.74 -3.74 -0.36
CA GLY A 108 12.54 -4.18 0.79
C GLY A 108 11.73 -5.01 1.79
N ASP A 109 12.40 -5.89 2.52
CA ASP A 109 11.77 -6.74 3.52
C ASP A 109 11.13 -5.89 4.63
N GLY A 110 9.87 -6.19 4.95
CA GLY A 110 9.11 -5.43 5.93
C GLY A 110 8.57 -4.06 5.46
N TYR A 111 8.80 -3.66 4.21
CA TYR A 111 8.38 -2.34 3.69
C TYR A 111 6.87 -2.20 3.45
N THR A 112 6.09 -3.20 3.83
CA THR A 112 4.63 -3.17 3.81
C THR A 112 4.07 -3.69 5.13
N PRO A 113 4.30 -3.00 6.26
CA PRO A 113 3.66 -3.39 7.51
C PRO A 113 2.15 -3.29 7.37
N LEU A 114 1.44 -4.32 7.83
CA LEU A 114 0.00 -4.44 7.81
C LEU A 114 -0.55 -4.55 9.24
N GLY A 115 -1.69 -3.97 9.47
CA GLY A 115 -2.38 -4.13 10.74
C GLY A 115 -2.51 -2.83 11.55
N PRO A 116 -2.75 -2.95 12.88
CA PRO A 116 -2.78 -4.20 13.64
C PRO A 116 -3.99 -5.10 13.37
N ASP A 117 -5.14 -4.48 13.05
CA ASP A 117 -6.41 -5.19 12.96
C ASP A 117 -6.83 -5.44 11.51
N LEU A 118 -7.52 -6.55 11.29
CA LEU A 118 -8.25 -6.84 10.06
C LEU A 118 -9.75 -6.60 10.32
N ILE A 119 -10.31 -5.62 9.64
CA ILE A 119 -11.73 -5.28 9.74
C ILE A 119 -12.48 -6.01 8.61
N ASP A 120 -13.52 -6.75 8.94
CA ASP A 120 -14.37 -7.41 7.96
C ASP A 120 -14.94 -6.38 6.97
N ALA A 121 -14.68 -6.57 5.69
CA ALA A 121 -15.05 -5.62 4.64
C ALA A 121 -16.57 -5.42 4.53
N ARG A 122 -17.38 -6.40 4.96
CA ARG A 122 -18.86 -6.29 5.00
C ARG A 122 -19.36 -5.23 6.00
N ARG A 123 -18.51 -4.82 6.93
CA ARG A 123 -18.81 -3.80 7.96
C ARG A 123 -18.29 -2.43 7.60
N VAL A 124 -17.72 -2.27 6.41
CA VAL A 124 -17.02 -1.06 5.98
C VAL A 124 -17.73 -0.47 4.77
N ASP A 125 -18.00 0.81 4.81
CA ASP A 125 -18.36 1.60 3.63
C ASP A 125 -17.06 2.07 2.95
N PRO A 126 -16.72 1.57 1.75
CA PRO A 126 -15.49 1.96 1.06
C PRO A 126 -15.42 3.46 0.75
N ALA A 127 -16.56 4.12 0.56
CA ALA A 127 -16.61 5.56 0.28
C ALA A 127 -16.31 6.42 1.52
N ALA A 128 -16.49 5.86 2.71
CA ALA A 128 -16.24 6.54 3.98
C ALA A 128 -14.81 6.37 4.51
N LEU A 129 -14.00 5.50 3.89
CA LEU A 129 -12.64 5.24 4.35
C LEU A 129 -11.77 6.50 4.32
N ARG A 130 -10.99 6.68 5.39
CA ARG A 130 -10.01 7.76 5.52
C ARG A 130 -8.73 7.19 6.13
N VAL A 131 -7.59 7.72 5.72
CA VAL A 131 -6.29 7.41 6.30
C VAL A 131 -5.64 8.70 6.81
N ARG A 132 -5.01 8.59 7.97
CA ARG A 132 -4.12 9.62 8.53
C ARG A 132 -2.84 8.95 9.00
N ALA A 133 -1.74 9.67 8.91
CA ALA A 133 -0.45 9.21 9.40
C ALA A 133 0.16 10.28 10.29
N TRP A 134 0.83 9.85 11.33
CA TRP A 134 1.60 10.69 12.22
C TRP A 134 3.01 10.15 12.33
N VAL A 135 3.97 11.05 12.38
CA VAL A 135 5.39 10.71 12.62
C VAL A 135 5.84 11.50 13.84
N ASN A 136 6.31 10.78 14.87
CA ASN A 136 6.73 11.38 16.15
C ASN A 136 5.65 12.27 16.80
N GLY A 137 4.38 11.98 16.56
CA GLY A 137 3.25 12.72 17.11
C GLY A 137 2.78 13.93 16.30
N GLU A 138 3.39 14.18 15.13
CA GLU A 138 3.02 15.25 14.19
C GLU A 138 2.33 14.72 12.94
#